data_655103ee12e4b84951aec774def9ad48
#
_entry.id   655103ee12e4b84951aec774def9ad48
#
_cell.length_a   1.000
_cell.length_b   1.000
_cell.length_c   1.000
_cell.angle_alpha   90.00
_cell.angle_beta   90.00
_cell.angle_gamma   90.00
#
_symmetry.space_group_name_H-M   'P 1'
#
loop_
_entity.id
_entity.type
_entity.pdbx_description
1 polymer ?
#
loop_
_entity_poly.entity_id
_entity_poly.type
_entity_poly.pdbx_seq_one_letter_code
_entity_poly.pdbx_strand_id
1 'polypeptide(L)'
;GRQLARELAQRTDQLVLVGRDEAKLTQLQEDLSGVQAKLSCRVLDLLDAAAVDDFAQQLDADLLINCCGLANFGPALSLSEADEKALWRVNYQAPIRLMRQIVERNRKIRLVQLSSLAALCPHPYLAAYSASKAALQTYCLALQEELRLKGSEVTVCCYILGPVQTAIFPPELQDALGGSQLQMSPEIAARRIIRLLQQGCSYAIVGKRYRLLAWLMKLLPQR
;
A
#
# COMPACT_ATOMS: atom_id res chain seq x y z
N GLY A 1 4.28 6.40 -2.30
CA GLY A 1 4.74 6.92 -0.99
C GLY A 1 5.09 8.40 -1.03
N ARG A 2 5.94 8.85 -1.98
CA ARG A 2 6.48 10.22 -2.00
C ARG A 2 5.41 11.32 -1.91
N GLN A 3 4.34 11.25 -2.69
CA GLN A 3 3.27 12.26 -2.65
C GLN A 3 2.41 12.18 -1.38
N LEU A 4 2.21 10.99 -0.82
CA LEU A 4 1.58 10.86 0.49
C LEU A 4 2.43 11.51 1.58
N ALA A 5 3.75 11.33 1.54
CA ALA A 5 4.66 11.99 2.48
C ALA A 5 4.56 13.51 2.39
N ARG A 6 4.53 14.09 1.17
CA ARG A 6 4.33 15.54 0.95
C ARG A 6 3.01 16.07 1.53
N GLU A 7 1.93 15.33 1.33
CA GLU A 7 0.61 15.71 1.86
C GLU A 7 0.55 15.57 3.39
N LEU A 8 1.18 14.55 3.96
CA LEU A 8 1.20 14.33 5.41
C LEU A 8 2.11 15.30 6.14
N ALA A 9 3.26 15.65 5.57
CA ALA A 9 4.21 16.57 6.17
C ALA A 9 3.61 17.96 6.50
N GLN A 10 2.51 18.33 5.83
CA GLN A 10 1.76 19.57 6.10
C GLN A 10 0.64 19.39 7.13
N ARG A 11 0.44 18.20 7.71
CA ARG A 11 -0.74 17.83 8.50
C ARG A 11 -0.41 17.05 9.77
N THR A 12 0.85 16.85 10.06
CA THR A 12 1.33 16.08 11.21
C THR A 12 2.52 16.79 11.86
N ASP A 13 2.72 16.57 13.13
CA ASP A 13 3.86 17.14 13.88
C ASP A 13 5.15 16.33 13.63
N GLN A 14 5.00 15.03 13.36
CA GLN A 14 6.13 14.13 13.10
C GLN A 14 5.82 13.22 11.92
N LEU A 15 6.82 12.98 11.07
CA LEU A 15 6.72 12.07 9.94
C LEU A 15 7.98 11.24 9.79
N VAL A 16 7.84 9.93 9.89
CA VAL A 16 8.91 8.98 9.65
C VAL A 16 8.80 8.46 8.21
N LEU A 17 9.83 8.72 7.42
CA LEU A 17 9.96 8.23 6.04
C LEU A 17 10.64 6.87 6.07
N VAL A 18 9.98 5.84 5.56
CA VAL A 18 10.50 4.46 5.59
C VAL A 18 10.67 3.92 4.17
N GLY A 19 11.81 3.33 3.90
CA GLY A 19 12.12 2.71 2.61
C GLY A 19 13.45 1.98 2.61
N ARG A 20 13.74 1.23 1.54
CA ARG A 20 14.99 0.45 1.43
C ARG A 20 16.18 1.24 0.85
N ASP A 21 15.91 2.36 0.20
CA ASP A 21 16.90 3.16 -0.53
C ASP A 21 17.17 4.44 0.27
N GLU A 22 18.31 4.47 0.97
CA GLU A 22 18.71 5.56 1.85
C GLU A 22 18.85 6.88 1.09
N ALA A 23 19.46 6.85 -0.09
CA ALA A 23 19.67 8.05 -0.91
C ALA A 23 18.33 8.70 -1.30
N LYS A 24 17.33 7.88 -1.68
CA LYS A 24 15.98 8.38 -1.98
C LYS A 24 15.23 8.90 -0.76
N LEU A 25 15.48 8.35 0.41
CA LEU A 25 14.90 8.85 1.67
C LEU A 25 15.49 10.21 2.02
N THR A 26 16.82 10.35 1.96
CA THR A 26 17.54 11.61 2.19
C THR A 26 17.08 12.69 1.23
N GLN A 27 17.02 12.39 -0.07
CA GLN A 27 16.53 13.32 -1.07
C GLN A 27 15.08 13.76 -0.79
N LEU A 28 14.21 12.82 -0.38
CA LEU A 28 12.83 13.16 -0.04
C LEU A 28 12.74 14.02 1.22
N GLN A 29 13.61 13.79 2.19
CA GLN A 29 13.70 14.62 3.41
C GLN A 29 14.16 16.04 3.07
N GLU A 30 15.13 16.18 2.17
CA GLU A 30 15.59 17.49 1.65
C GLU A 30 14.48 18.20 0.86
N ASP A 31 13.80 17.48 -0.05
CA ASP A 31 12.64 18.00 -0.80
C ASP A 31 11.51 18.50 0.11
N LEU A 32 11.43 18.00 1.32
CA LEU A 32 10.46 18.39 2.34
C LEU A 32 11.04 19.37 3.37
N SER A 33 12.23 19.91 3.15
CA SER A 33 12.80 20.94 4.02
C SER A 33 11.89 22.17 4.05
N GLY A 34 11.65 22.71 5.25
CA GLY A 34 10.77 23.89 5.44
C GLY A 34 9.30 23.54 5.74
N VAL A 35 8.90 22.25 5.81
CA VAL A 35 7.60 21.87 6.37
C VAL A 35 7.61 21.94 7.90
N GLN A 36 6.43 22.06 8.50
CA GLN A 36 6.30 22.13 9.97
C GLN A 36 6.63 20.80 10.67
N ALA A 37 6.40 19.66 10.00
CA ALA A 37 6.63 18.34 10.56
C ALA A 37 8.11 18.07 10.85
N LYS A 38 8.41 17.46 12.01
CA LYS A 38 9.72 16.90 12.31
C LYS A 38 9.91 15.62 11.47
N LEU A 39 10.86 15.67 10.53
CA LEU A 39 11.14 14.56 9.62
C LEU A 39 12.25 13.66 10.15
N SER A 40 12.08 12.36 10.00
CA SER A 40 13.13 11.37 10.19
C SER A 40 13.06 10.26 9.15
N CYS A 41 14.17 9.59 8.88
CA CYS A 41 14.26 8.49 7.93
C CYS A 41 14.61 7.19 8.64
N ARG A 42 14.04 6.09 8.15
CA ARG A 42 14.37 4.72 8.57
C ARG A 42 14.57 3.85 7.34
N VAL A 43 15.75 3.28 7.21
CA VAL A 43 16.04 2.28 6.17
C VAL A 43 15.44 0.96 6.63
N LEU A 44 14.58 0.37 5.78
CA LEU A 44 13.93 -0.91 6.03
C LEU A 44 13.76 -1.68 4.72
N ASP A 45 14.37 -2.85 4.64
CA ASP A 45 14.08 -3.82 3.58
C ASP A 45 13.01 -4.80 4.07
N LEU A 46 11.88 -4.84 3.38
CA LEU A 46 10.78 -5.77 3.70
C LEU A 46 11.11 -7.24 3.37
N LEU A 47 12.23 -7.51 2.71
CA LEU A 47 12.75 -8.87 2.51
C LEU A 47 13.45 -9.39 3.77
N ASP A 48 13.91 -8.51 4.66
CA ASP A 48 14.53 -8.86 5.92
C ASP A 48 13.47 -8.96 7.03
N ALA A 49 13.15 -10.17 7.41
CA ALA A 49 12.11 -10.44 8.41
C ALA A 49 12.50 -9.95 9.80
N ALA A 50 13.80 -10.01 10.17
CA ALA A 50 14.29 -9.53 11.47
C ALA A 50 14.20 -8.00 11.53
N ALA A 51 14.60 -7.31 10.47
CA ALA A 51 14.48 -5.86 10.39
C ALA A 51 13.00 -5.39 10.45
N VAL A 52 12.06 -6.16 9.87
CA VAL A 52 10.62 -5.89 9.97
C VAL A 52 10.13 -6.04 11.42
N ASP A 53 10.61 -7.04 12.15
CA ASP A 53 10.27 -7.26 13.56
C ASP A 53 10.81 -6.13 14.44
N ASP A 54 12.08 -5.78 14.28
CA ASP A 54 12.70 -4.69 15.02
C ASP A 54 11.99 -3.36 14.77
N PHE A 55 11.65 -3.09 13.51
CA PHE A 55 10.89 -1.90 13.15
C PHE A 55 9.51 -1.89 13.83
N ALA A 56 8.79 -3.02 13.82
CA ALA A 56 7.48 -3.13 14.44
C ALA A 56 7.56 -2.90 15.96
N GLN A 57 8.59 -3.44 16.62
CA GLN A 57 8.80 -3.28 18.05
C GLN A 57 9.11 -1.83 18.45
N GLN A 58 9.86 -1.11 17.62
CA GLN A 58 10.28 0.27 17.87
C GLN A 58 9.25 1.31 17.38
N LEU A 59 8.24 0.88 16.64
CA LEU A 59 7.26 1.79 16.05
C LEU A 59 6.45 2.49 17.14
N ASP A 60 6.51 3.82 17.15
CA ASP A 60 5.69 4.70 17.95
C ASP A 60 5.01 5.72 17.03
N ALA A 61 3.78 5.44 16.63
CA ALA A 61 3.01 6.22 15.68
C ALA A 61 1.50 5.97 15.83
N ASP A 62 0.71 6.98 15.51
CA ASP A 62 -0.76 6.88 15.45
C ASP A 62 -1.26 6.41 14.07
N LEU A 63 -0.40 6.50 13.06
CA LEU A 63 -0.73 6.15 11.68
C LEU A 63 0.48 5.51 11.00
N LEU A 64 0.28 4.31 10.43
CA LEU A 64 1.22 3.66 9.53
C LEU A 64 0.57 3.44 8.18
N ILE A 65 1.17 3.98 7.11
CA ILE A 65 0.71 3.75 5.73
C ILE A 65 1.75 2.93 4.98
N ASN A 66 1.40 1.69 4.68
CA ASN A 66 2.22 0.83 3.84
C ASN A 66 1.94 1.08 2.35
N CYS A 67 2.88 1.75 1.71
CA CYS A 67 2.85 2.04 0.27
C CYS A 67 3.77 1.10 -0.53
N CYS A 68 4.47 0.18 0.14
CA CYS A 68 5.42 -0.71 -0.51
C CYS A 68 4.71 -1.76 -1.35
N GLY A 69 5.38 -2.17 -2.42
CA GLY A 69 4.92 -3.25 -3.28
C GLY A 69 5.89 -3.50 -4.42
N LEU A 70 5.96 -4.76 -4.83
CA LEU A 70 6.62 -5.21 -6.04
C LEU A 70 5.55 -5.65 -7.04
N ALA A 71 5.82 -5.43 -8.31
CA ALA A 71 5.00 -5.95 -9.39
C ALA A 71 5.91 -6.51 -10.49
N ASN A 72 5.64 -7.73 -10.90
CA ASN A 72 6.32 -8.37 -12.02
C ASN A 72 5.30 -8.49 -13.16
N PHE A 73 5.71 -8.09 -14.35
CA PHE A 73 4.89 -8.18 -15.54
C PHE A 73 5.48 -9.22 -16.51
N GLY A 74 4.68 -10.20 -16.86
CA GLY A 74 5.08 -11.27 -17.78
C GLY A 74 4.16 -12.49 -17.68
N PRO A 75 4.33 -13.48 -18.58
CA PRO A 75 3.58 -14.73 -18.51
C PRO A 75 3.72 -15.39 -17.13
N ALA A 76 2.62 -15.88 -16.56
CA ALA A 76 2.62 -16.41 -15.19
C ALA A 76 3.66 -17.53 -14.98
N LEU A 77 3.86 -18.39 -15.98
CA LEU A 77 4.78 -19.52 -15.91
C LEU A 77 6.25 -19.16 -16.20
N SER A 78 6.54 -17.91 -16.57
CA SER A 78 7.92 -17.44 -16.83
C SER A 78 8.51 -16.64 -15.65
N LEU A 79 7.74 -16.37 -14.61
CA LEU A 79 8.24 -15.70 -13.41
C LEU A 79 9.20 -16.64 -12.67
N SER A 80 10.40 -16.14 -12.34
CA SER A 80 11.35 -16.93 -11.57
C SER A 80 10.82 -17.19 -10.16
N GLU A 81 11.17 -18.32 -9.58
CA GLU A 81 10.79 -18.66 -8.20
C GLU A 81 11.31 -17.62 -7.20
N ALA A 82 12.49 -17.06 -7.45
CA ALA A 82 13.09 -16.03 -6.61
C ALA A 82 12.28 -14.72 -6.65
N ASP A 83 11.87 -14.28 -7.85
CA ASP A 83 11.06 -13.08 -8.02
C ASP A 83 9.66 -13.25 -7.42
N GLU A 84 9.06 -14.42 -7.60
CA GLU A 84 7.76 -14.74 -7.01
C GLU A 84 7.84 -14.73 -5.48
N LYS A 85 8.85 -15.35 -4.89
CA LYS A 85 9.10 -15.33 -3.44
C LYS A 85 9.31 -13.90 -2.92
N ALA A 86 10.10 -13.09 -3.63
CA ALA A 86 10.32 -11.70 -3.26
C ALA A 86 9.02 -10.89 -3.31
N LEU A 87 8.21 -11.08 -4.34
CA LEU A 87 6.90 -10.43 -4.49
C LEU A 87 5.95 -10.80 -3.34
N TRP A 88 5.82 -12.07 -3.01
CA TRP A 88 5.00 -12.53 -1.89
C TRP A 88 5.48 -11.99 -0.55
N ARG A 89 6.80 -11.97 -0.33
CA ARG A 89 7.38 -11.40 0.90
C ARG A 89 7.02 -9.92 1.05
N VAL A 90 7.25 -9.11 0.03
CA VAL A 90 7.02 -7.66 0.10
C VAL A 90 5.54 -7.30 0.11
N ASN A 91 4.72 -7.95 -0.72
CA ASN A 91 3.32 -7.56 -0.89
C ASN A 91 2.38 -8.15 0.17
N TYR A 92 2.75 -9.27 0.80
CA TYR A 92 1.87 -10.00 1.70
C TYR A 92 2.53 -10.33 3.04
N GLN A 93 3.64 -11.08 3.06
CA GLN A 93 4.18 -11.61 4.30
C GLN A 93 4.70 -10.51 5.24
N ALA A 94 5.49 -9.57 4.75
CA ALA A 94 6.01 -8.48 5.57
C ALA A 94 4.91 -7.53 6.10
N PRO A 95 3.92 -7.08 5.29
CA PRO A 95 2.77 -6.35 5.79
C PRO A 95 2.00 -7.07 6.90
N ILE A 96 1.77 -8.37 6.75
CA ILE A 96 1.04 -9.16 7.76
C ILE A 96 1.87 -9.31 9.02
N ARG A 97 3.17 -9.64 8.89
CA ARG A 97 4.10 -9.74 10.00
C ARG A 97 4.12 -8.45 10.83
N LEU A 98 4.23 -7.31 10.15
CA LEU A 98 4.18 -5.99 10.75
C LEU A 98 2.86 -5.72 11.47
N MET A 99 1.72 -5.98 10.81
CA MET A 99 0.40 -5.78 11.43
C MET A 99 0.21 -6.66 12.67
N ARG A 100 0.59 -7.94 12.62
CA ARG A 100 0.46 -8.86 13.75
C ARG A 100 1.19 -8.34 14.99
N GLN A 101 2.46 -7.95 14.85
CA GLN A 101 3.25 -7.44 15.97
C GLN A 101 2.71 -6.13 16.54
N ILE A 102 2.20 -5.24 15.69
CA ILE A 102 1.61 -3.98 16.14
C ILE A 102 0.29 -4.24 16.86
N VAL A 103 -0.56 -5.15 16.36
CA VAL A 103 -1.84 -5.51 16.98
C VAL A 103 -1.63 -6.16 18.35
N GLU A 104 -0.63 -7.03 18.49
CA GLU A 104 -0.29 -7.67 19.77
C GLU A 104 0.08 -6.67 20.87
N ARG A 105 0.62 -5.51 20.51
CA ARG A 105 0.93 -4.41 21.44
C ARG A 105 -0.29 -3.62 21.88
N ASN A 106 -1.45 -3.83 21.26
CA ASN A 106 -2.75 -3.23 21.55
C ASN A 106 -2.69 -1.70 21.80
N ARG A 107 -1.95 -0.98 20.96
CA ARG A 107 -1.85 0.49 21.01
C ARG A 107 -2.82 1.10 20.02
N LYS A 108 -3.37 2.26 20.34
CA LYS A 108 -4.22 3.01 19.41
C LYS A 108 -3.41 3.45 18.18
N ILE A 109 -3.65 2.75 17.06
CA ILE A 109 -2.99 3.04 15.80
C ILE A 109 -3.91 2.71 14.61
N ARG A 110 -3.77 3.46 13.54
CA ARG A 110 -4.39 3.16 12.25
C ARG A 110 -3.36 2.59 11.28
N LEU A 111 -3.59 1.37 10.82
CA LEU A 111 -2.75 0.64 9.89
C LEU A 111 -3.39 0.67 8.49
N VAL A 112 -2.77 1.34 7.55
CA VAL A 112 -3.30 1.48 6.18
C VAL A 112 -2.48 0.63 5.22
N GLN A 113 -3.16 -0.27 4.53
CA GLN A 113 -2.59 -1.10 3.47
C GLN A 113 -3.10 -0.66 2.11
N LEU A 114 -2.18 -0.47 1.15
CA LEU A 114 -2.55 -0.15 -0.22
C LEU A 114 -2.61 -1.42 -1.05
N SER A 115 -3.84 -1.80 -1.43
CA SER A 115 -4.11 -2.85 -2.40
C SER A 115 -4.25 -2.27 -3.81
N SER A 116 -4.65 -3.08 -4.75
CA SER A 116 -4.78 -2.74 -6.16
C SER A 116 -6.12 -3.19 -6.72
N LEU A 117 -6.60 -2.52 -7.77
CA LEU A 117 -7.74 -2.99 -8.56
C LEU A 117 -7.47 -4.39 -9.15
N ALA A 118 -6.21 -4.75 -9.38
CA ALA A 118 -5.80 -6.08 -9.79
C ALA A 118 -6.17 -7.19 -8.76
N ALA A 119 -6.41 -6.83 -7.51
CA ALA A 119 -6.93 -7.75 -6.49
C ALA A 119 -8.40 -8.13 -6.73
N LEU A 120 -9.17 -7.27 -7.38
CA LEU A 120 -10.59 -7.50 -7.70
C LEU A 120 -10.78 -8.03 -9.13
N CYS A 121 -9.89 -7.66 -10.01
CA CYS A 121 -9.96 -7.89 -11.44
C CYS A 121 -8.57 -8.38 -11.90
N PRO A 122 -8.33 -9.70 -11.88
CA PRO A 122 -7.07 -10.25 -12.34
C PRO A 122 -6.76 -9.83 -13.79
N HIS A 123 -5.54 -9.39 -14.01
CA HIS A 123 -5.08 -8.97 -15.34
C HIS A 123 -4.10 -10.00 -15.88
N PRO A 124 -4.18 -10.41 -17.18
CA PRO A 124 -3.13 -11.19 -17.83
C PRO A 124 -1.75 -10.58 -17.59
N TYR A 125 -0.74 -11.41 -17.43
CA TYR A 125 0.64 -11.01 -17.13
C TYR A 125 0.91 -10.40 -15.74
N LEU A 126 -0.11 -10.34 -14.86
CA LEU A 126 -0.01 -9.87 -13.47
C LEU A 126 -0.50 -10.92 -12.46
N ALA A 127 -0.44 -12.21 -12.77
CA ALA A 127 -1.04 -13.26 -11.95
C ALA A 127 -0.55 -13.26 -10.49
N ALA A 128 0.75 -13.35 -10.26
CA ALA A 128 1.33 -13.36 -8.91
C ALA A 128 1.07 -12.03 -8.17
N TYR A 129 1.17 -10.89 -8.85
CA TYR A 129 0.85 -9.59 -8.28
C TYR A 129 -0.62 -9.51 -7.84
N SER A 130 -1.55 -9.88 -8.73
CA SER A 130 -2.99 -9.87 -8.45
C SER A 130 -3.32 -10.77 -7.25
N ALA A 131 -2.79 -11.98 -7.23
CA ALA A 131 -2.96 -12.94 -6.14
C ALA A 131 -2.45 -12.37 -4.80
N SER A 132 -1.24 -11.79 -4.78
CA SER A 132 -0.66 -11.21 -3.56
C SER A 132 -1.47 -10.02 -3.01
N LYS A 133 -1.99 -9.17 -3.89
CA LYS A 133 -2.83 -8.03 -3.49
C LYS A 133 -4.24 -8.46 -3.06
N ALA A 134 -4.78 -9.53 -3.65
CA ALA A 134 -6.05 -10.14 -3.22
C ALA A 134 -5.90 -10.78 -1.82
N ALA A 135 -4.83 -11.52 -1.60
CA ALA A 135 -4.51 -12.11 -0.30
C ALA A 135 -4.38 -11.04 0.80
N LEU A 136 -3.61 -9.97 0.54
CA LEU A 136 -3.47 -8.86 1.48
C LEU A 136 -4.82 -8.19 1.78
N GLN A 137 -5.64 -7.94 0.75
CA GLN A 137 -6.96 -7.34 0.92
C GLN A 137 -7.88 -8.19 1.78
N THR A 138 -7.98 -9.48 1.48
CA THR A 138 -8.83 -10.42 2.23
C THR A 138 -8.39 -10.51 3.69
N TYR A 139 -7.07 -10.59 3.94
CA TYR A 139 -6.53 -10.59 5.29
C TYR A 139 -6.88 -9.30 6.05
N CYS A 140 -6.71 -8.13 5.43
CA CYS A 140 -7.04 -6.85 6.07
C CYS A 140 -8.52 -6.75 6.44
N LEU A 141 -9.43 -7.19 5.57
CA LEU A 141 -10.86 -7.15 5.83
C LEU A 141 -11.24 -8.08 7.00
N ALA A 142 -10.71 -9.30 7.02
CA ALA A 142 -10.96 -10.25 8.10
C ALA A 142 -10.41 -9.72 9.45
N LEU A 143 -9.15 -9.27 9.46
CA LEU A 143 -8.51 -8.73 10.65
C LEU A 143 -9.24 -7.49 11.19
N GLN A 144 -9.66 -6.58 10.32
CA GLN A 144 -10.44 -5.39 10.73
C GLN A 144 -11.73 -5.79 11.47
N GLU A 145 -12.44 -6.81 10.99
CA GLU A 145 -13.66 -7.27 11.63
C GLU A 145 -13.39 -7.98 12.97
N GLU A 146 -12.33 -8.79 13.03
CA GLU A 146 -11.90 -9.42 14.30
C GLU A 146 -11.54 -8.37 15.36
N LEU A 147 -10.81 -7.33 14.98
CA LEU A 147 -10.43 -6.24 15.88
C LEU A 147 -11.66 -5.45 16.36
N ARG A 148 -12.61 -5.19 15.46
CA ARG A 148 -13.87 -4.53 15.78
C ARG A 148 -14.68 -5.35 16.80
N LEU A 149 -14.78 -6.67 16.61
CA LEU A 149 -15.48 -7.57 17.52
C LEU A 149 -14.82 -7.65 18.90
N LYS A 150 -13.50 -7.49 18.96
CA LYS A 150 -12.73 -7.47 20.22
C LYS A 150 -12.71 -6.11 20.91
N GLY A 151 -13.29 -5.07 20.30
CA GLY A 151 -13.21 -3.70 20.82
C GLY A 151 -11.79 -3.13 20.83
N SER A 152 -10.94 -3.56 19.91
CA SER A 152 -9.54 -3.10 19.82
C SER A 152 -9.47 -1.62 19.40
N GLU A 153 -8.50 -0.90 19.94
CA GLU A 153 -8.18 0.46 19.51
C GLU A 153 -7.36 0.51 18.19
N VAL A 154 -6.86 -0.65 17.74
CA VAL A 154 -6.19 -0.77 16.44
C VAL A 154 -7.22 -0.80 15.33
N THR A 155 -7.02 0.05 14.31
CA THR A 155 -7.86 0.06 13.10
C THR A 155 -7.03 -0.35 11.89
N VAL A 156 -7.49 -1.34 11.14
CA VAL A 156 -6.89 -1.73 9.85
C VAL A 156 -7.71 -1.15 8.71
N CYS A 157 -7.05 -0.44 7.81
CA CYS A 157 -7.66 0.11 6.61
C CYS A 157 -7.05 -0.53 5.36
N CYS A 158 -7.90 -0.83 4.37
CA CYS A 158 -7.45 -1.33 3.07
C CYS A 158 -7.99 -0.47 1.94
N TYR A 159 -7.11 0.22 1.21
CA TYR A 159 -7.50 1.08 0.09
C TYR A 159 -7.05 0.48 -1.22
N ILE A 160 -8.01 0.29 -2.12
CA ILE A 160 -7.81 -0.30 -3.44
C ILE A 160 -7.53 0.82 -4.44
N LEU A 161 -6.32 0.82 -4.99
CA LEU A 161 -5.89 1.78 -5.99
C LEU A 161 -6.16 1.24 -7.39
N GLY A 162 -6.72 2.07 -8.25
CA GLY A 162 -6.62 1.87 -9.69
C GLY A 162 -5.20 2.18 -10.18
N PRO A 163 -4.95 2.13 -11.50
CA PRO A 163 -3.67 2.49 -12.06
C PRO A 163 -3.26 3.92 -11.65
N VAL A 164 -2.04 4.06 -11.14
CA VAL A 164 -1.42 5.34 -10.77
C VAL A 164 -0.15 5.50 -11.57
N GLN A 165 0.11 6.71 -12.06
CA GLN A 165 1.33 7.05 -12.82
C GLN A 165 2.56 6.94 -11.93
N THR A 166 3.13 5.74 -11.86
CA THR A 166 4.31 5.43 -11.04
C THR A 166 5.19 4.43 -11.76
N ALA A 167 6.45 4.34 -11.37
CA ALA A 167 7.40 3.39 -11.94
C ALA A 167 7.22 1.93 -11.43
N ILE A 168 6.07 1.58 -10.87
CA ILE A 168 5.82 0.20 -10.38
C ILE A 168 5.62 -0.78 -11.55
N PHE A 169 5.13 -0.29 -12.68
CA PHE A 169 4.94 -1.07 -13.89
C PHE A 169 5.84 -0.54 -15.01
N PRO A 170 6.33 -1.41 -15.90
CA PRO A 170 7.08 -1.00 -17.07
C PRO A 170 6.21 -0.17 -18.03
N PRO A 171 6.82 0.69 -18.88
CA PRO A 171 6.08 1.56 -19.81
C PRO A 171 5.09 0.81 -20.70
N GLU A 172 5.47 -0.36 -21.21
CA GLU A 172 4.65 -1.20 -22.11
C GLU A 172 3.33 -1.61 -21.45
N LEU A 173 3.35 -1.89 -20.14
CA LEU A 173 2.14 -2.19 -19.40
C LEU A 173 1.32 -0.93 -19.11
N GLN A 174 1.97 0.20 -18.89
CA GLN A 174 1.27 1.47 -18.68
C GLN A 174 0.42 1.83 -19.89
N ASP A 175 0.91 1.58 -21.09
CA ASP A 175 0.17 1.77 -22.34
C ASP A 175 -0.97 0.76 -22.51
N ALA A 176 -0.72 -0.52 -22.20
CA ALA A 176 -1.73 -1.58 -22.24
C ALA A 176 -2.87 -1.36 -21.23
N LEU A 177 -2.63 -0.69 -20.12
CA LEU A 177 -3.64 -0.30 -19.12
C LEU A 177 -4.41 0.98 -19.51
N GLY A 178 -4.36 1.41 -20.76
CA GLY A 178 -5.13 2.55 -21.28
C GLY A 178 -4.38 3.87 -21.25
N GLY A 179 -3.04 3.83 -21.17
CA GLY A 179 -2.20 5.01 -21.20
C GLY A 179 -2.43 5.97 -20.03
N SER A 180 -1.90 7.17 -20.16
CA SER A 180 -1.97 8.21 -19.12
C SER A 180 -3.41 8.67 -18.80
N GLN A 181 -4.36 8.53 -19.74
CA GLN A 181 -5.76 9.00 -19.56
C GLN A 181 -6.55 8.18 -18.54
N LEU A 182 -6.28 6.88 -18.43
CA LEU A 182 -6.94 6.02 -17.45
C LEU A 182 -6.20 5.95 -16.11
N GLN A 183 -4.97 6.43 -16.06
CA GLN A 183 -4.18 6.45 -14.83
C GLN A 183 -4.50 7.69 -13.99
N MET A 184 -4.37 7.55 -12.68
CA MET A 184 -4.48 8.64 -11.72
C MET A 184 -3.11 9.23 -11.46
N SER A 185 -2.97 10.56 -11.37
CA SER A 185 -1.71 11.13 -10.93
C SER A 185 -1.44 10.78 -9.46
N PRO A 186 -0.16 10.65 -9.05
CA PRO A 186 0.21 10.37 -7.67
C PRO A 186 -0.33 11.40 -6.67
N GLU A 187 -0.45 12.66 -7.07
CA GLU A 187 -0.99 13.77 -6.26
C GLU A 187 -2.49 13.57 -5.98
N ILE A 188 -3.25 13.22 -7.03
CA ILE A 188 -4.68 12.95 -6.88
C ILE A 188 -4.90 11.71 -6.01
N ALA A 189 -4.09 10.67 -6.20
CA ALA A 189 -4.15 9.47 -5.39
C ALA A 189 -3.88 9.79 -3.91
N ALA A 190 -2.83 10.53 -3.61
CA ALA A 190 -2.46 10.93 -2.26
C ALA A 190 -3.58 11.73 -1.59
N ARG A 191 -4.09 12.79 -2.24
CA ARG A 191 -5.20 13.61 -1.68
C ARG A 191 -6.47 12.81 -1.42
N ARG A 192 -6.79 11.83 -2.28
CA ARG A 192 -7.97 10.97 -2.06
C ARG A 192 -7.76 10.02 -0.89
N ILE A 193 -6.58 9.44 -0.73
CA ILE A 193 -6.23 8.59 0.42
C ILE A 193 -6.34 9.40 1.71
N ILE A 194 -5.78 10.60 1.77
CA ILE A 194 -5.88 11.48 2.95
C ILE A 194 -7.34 11.80 3.28
N ARG A 195 -8.16 12.11 2.27
CA ARG A 195 -9.61 12.35 2.50
C ARG A 195 -10.30 11.12 3.09
N LEU A 196 -10.02 9.93 2.61
CA LEU A 196 -10.59 8.69 3.16
C LEU A 196 -10.16 8.46 4.61
N LEU A 197 -8.91 8.76 4.94
CA LEU A 197 -8.39 8.72 6.30
C LEU A 197 -9.13 9.70 7.22
N GLN A 198 -9.34 10.94 6.78
CA GLN A 198 -10.07 11.96 7.53
C GLN A 198 -11.54 11.60 7.75
N GLN A 199 -12.15 10.89 6.79
CA GLN A 199 -13.53 10.38 6.89
C GLN A 199 -13.67 9.12 7.76
N GLY A 200 -12.59 8.60 8.33
CA GLY A 200 -12.62 7.36 9.12
C GLY A 200 -12.93 6.10 8.31
N CYS A 201 -12.77 6.15 6.99
CA CYS A 201 -13.09 5.03 6.12
C CYS A 201 -12.06 3.90 6.28
N SER A 202 -12.52 2.67 6.57
CA SER A 202 -11.62 1.52 6.71
C SER A 202 -11.43 0.73 5.41
N TYR A 203 -12.36 0.86 4.44
CA TYR A 203 -12.26 0.19 3.15
C TYR A 203 -12.79 1.09 2.04
N ALA A 204 -12.01 1.27 0.98
CA ALA A 204 -12.45 2.04 -0.18
C ALA A 204 -11.71 1.70 -1.47
N ILE A 205 -12.41 1.80 -2.60
CA ILE A 205 -11.78 1.89 -3.92
C ILE A 205 -11.52 3.37 -4.21
N VAL A 206 -10.26 3.72 -4.43
CA VAL A 206 -9.80 5.11 -4.57
C VAL A 206 -10.13 5.64 -5.97
N GLY A 207 -11.21 6.40 -6.08
CA GLY A 207 -11.68 7.05 -7.30
C GLY A 207 -13.00 6.50 -7.81
N LYS A 208 -13.94 7.43 -8.15
CA LYS A 208 -15.30 7.09 -8.56
C LYS A 208 -15.34 6.17 -9.80
N ARG A 209 -14.52 6.46 -10.82
CA ARG A 209 -14.42 5.65 -12.05
C ARG A 209 -13.99 4.22 -11.79
N TYR A 210 -13.08 4.00 -10.85
CA TYR A 210 -12.62 2.65 -10.52
C TYR A 210 -13.64 1.88 -9.69
N ARG A 211 -14.45 2.58 -8.87
CA ARG A 211 -15.59 1.97 -8.18
C ARG A 211 -16.62 1.47 -9.17
N LEU A 212 -16.94 2.29 -10.18
CA LEU A 212 -17.86 1.90 -11.25
C LEU A 212 -17.31 0.71 -12.04
N LEU A 213 -16.02 0.76 -12.41
CA LEU A 213 -15.37 -0.34 -13.13
C LEU A 213 -15.41 -1.65 -12.31
N ALA A 214 -15.03 -1.61 -11.04
CA ALA A 214 -15.06 -2.79 -10.16
C ALA A 214 -16.48 -3.34 -9.99
N TRP A 215 -17.50 -2.47 -9.97
CA TRP A 215 -18.90 -2.88 -9.91
C TRP A 215 -19.34 -3.56 -11.22
N LEU A 216 -19.04 -2.97 -12.36
CA LEU A 216 -19.35 -3.54 -13.67
C LEU A 216 -18.68 -4.92 -13.85
N MET A 217 -17.42 -5.05 -13.46
CA MET A 217 -16.69 -6.32 -13.59
C MET A 217 -17.26 -7.45 -12.71
N LYS A 218 -17.90 -7.13 -11.58
CA LYS A 218 -18.64 -8.12 -10.79
C LYS A 218 -19.89 -8.65 -11.46
N LEU A 219 -20.47 -7.88 -12.40
CA LEU A 219 -21.67 -8.27 -13.14
C LEU A 219 -21.37 -9.06 -14.41
N LEU A 220 -20.12 -9.00 -14.87
CA LEU A 220 -19.71 -9.76 -16.06
C LEU A 220 -19.38 -11.20 -15.66
N PRO A 221 -19.87 -12.20 -16.44
CA PRO A 221 -19.49 -13.58 -16.20
C PRO A 221 -17.96 -13.71 -16.35
N GLN A 222 -17.32 -14.33 -15.39
CA GLN A 222 -15.91 -14.72 -15.51
C GLN A 222 -15.81 -15.77 -16.62
N ARG A 223 -15.30 -15.38 -17.79
CA ARG A 223 -15.04 -16.28 -18.91
C ARG A 223 -13.61 -16.77 -18.85
#